data_d0167e8d89015f474f40c9777a2437b6
#
_entry.id   d0167e8d89015f474f40c9777a2437b6
#
_cell.length_a   1.000
_cell.length_b   1.000
_cell.length_c   1.000
_cell.angle_alpha   90.00
_cell.angle_beta   90.00
_cell.angle_gamma   90.00
#
_symmetry.space_group_name_H-M   'P 1'
#
loop_
_entity.id
_entity.type
_entity.pdbx_description
1 polymer ?
#
loop_
_entity_poly.entity_id
_entity_poly.type
_entity_poly.pdbx_seq_one_letter_code
_entity_poly.pdbx_strand_id
1 'polypeptide(L)'
;MRITLSISTLASAAAAALLSMPAALLAQSEEVTFHKDIEPILQRSCQSCHRDGGAGPMPLVTYEQVAPYAGLIEYKTGLRDRAGAMPPWYMEKDIGIQDYKDDPSLSDEELAAISTWARSGTPKGDIADAPEPLVFDDSIKWRAGEPDLVVVMDDITKLAGTPDWWGEIPSAPTGLTE
;
A
#
# COMPACT_ATOMS: atom_id res chain seq x y z
N MET A 1 -38.61 16.43 74.34
CA MET A 1 -37.69 15.48 73.75
C MET A 1 -37.34 15.98 72.33
N ARG A 2 -36.21 16.66 72.18
CA ARG A 2 -35.79 17.26 70.90
C ARG A 2 -34.80 16.28 70.21
N ILE A 3 -35.18 15.78 69.07
CA ILE A 3 -34.30 14.92 68.21
C ILE A 3 -33.62 15.86 67.23
N THR A 4 -32.34 16.09 67.45
CA THR A 4 -31.43 16.73 66.48
C THR A 4 -30.85 15.68 65.56
N LEU A 5 -31.36 15.62 64.30
CA LEU A 5 -30.73 14.81 63.26
C LEU A 5 -29.52 15.60 62.68
N SER A 6 -28.35 15.01 62.81
CA SER A 6 -27.09 15.52 62.22
C SER A 6 -27.09 15.36 60.69
N ILE A 7 -27.02 16.48 60.00
CA ILE A 7 -26.97 16.58 58.53
C ILE A 7 -25.52 16.35 57.96
N SER A 8 -24.60 15.85 58.79
CA SER A 8 -23.16 15.81 58.42
C SER A 8 -22.69 14.56 57.72
N THR A 9 -23.51 13.57 57.44
CA THR A 9 -23.06 12.29 56.84
C THR A 9 -23.37 12.06 55.38
N LEU A 10 -24.06 12.99 54.72
CA LEU A 10 -24.43 12.85 53.29
C LEU A 10 -23.46 13.54 52.31
N ALA A 11 -22.54 14.36 52.77
CA ALA A 11 -21.61 15.09 51.90
C ALA A 11 -20.35 14.29 51.49
N SER A 12 -20.01 13.22 52.24
CA SER A 12 -18.76 12.45 51.98
C SER A 12 -18.93 11.31 50.96
N ALA A 13 -20.13 10.91 50.62
CA ALA A 13 -20.39 9.83 49.67
C ALA A 13 -20.39 10.30 48.20
N ALA A 14 -20.62 11.57 47.94
CA ALA A 14 -20.68 12.11 46.57
C ALA A 14 -19.28 12.43 45.97
N ALA A 15 -18.27 12.65 46.82
CA ALA A 15 -16.92 12.96 46.35
C ALA A 15 -16.09 11.75 45.91
N ALA A 16 -16.43 10.54 46.37
CA ALA A 16 -15.71 9.30 46.04
C ALA A 16 -16.15 8.68 44.70
N ALA A 17 -17.32 9.04 44.17
CA ALA A 17 -17.85 8.49 42.92
C ALA A 17 -17.26 9.16 41.66
N LEU A 18 -16.61 10.32 41.77
CA LEU A 18 -16.02 11.05 40.65
C LEU A 18 -14.57 10.62 40.32
N LEU A 19 -13.93 9.80 41.15
CA LEU A 19 -12.53 9.35 40.96
C LEU A 19 -12.38 7.94 40.35
N SER A 20 -13.50 7.27 40.07
CA SER A 20 -13.51 5.95 39.43
C SER A 20 -14.04 6.00 37.99
N MET A 21 -13.67 7.00 37.21
CA MET A 21 -13.79 6.88 35.76
C MET A 21 -12.78 5.83 35.30
N PRO A 22 -13.23 4.73 34.69
CA PRO A 22 -12.30 3.73 34.20
C PRO A 22 -11.40 4.41 33.17
N ALA A 23 -10.09 4.26 33.33
CA ALA A 23 -9.07 4.68 32.35
C ALA A 23 -9.19 4.00 30.96
N ALA A 24 -10.25 3.22 30.78
CA ALA A 24 -10.57 2.48 29.55
C ALA A 24 -11.15 3.35 28.41
N LEU A 25 -11.36 4.65 28.62
CA LEU A 25 -11.97 5.51 27.57
C LEU A 25 -10.95 6.29 26.73
N LEU A 26 -9.67 6.05 26.94
CA LEU A 26 -8.58 6.60 26.09
C LEU A 26 -7.84 5.48 25.37
N ALA A 27 -8.53 4.53 24.78
CA ALA A 27 -8.01 3.85 23.62
C ALA A 27 -7.99 4.90 22.50
N GLN A 28 -6.95 5.74 22.48
CA GLN A 28 -6.63 6.54 21.32
C GLN A 28 -6.42 5.51 20.20
N SER A 29 -7.29 5.52 19.20
CA SER A 29 -6.99 4.81 17.96
C SER A 29 -5.64 5.35 17.52
N GLU A 30 -4.64 4.48 17.52
CA GLU A 30 -3.28 4.85 17.11
C GLU A 30 -3.39 5.46 15.71
N GLU A 31 -2.80 6.64 15.53
CA GLU A 31 -2.87 7.37 14.26
C GLU A 31 -2.17 6.54 13.18
N VAL A 32 -2.84 6.34 12.05
CA VAL A 32 -2.25 5.65 10.89
C VAL A 32 -1.25 6.59 10.23
N THR A 33 0.01 6.20 10.17
CA THR A 33 1.10 7.03 9.65
C THR A 33 1.78 6.40 8.45
N PHE A 34 2.52 7.22 7.68
CA PHE A 34 3.23 6.74 6.50
C PHE A 34 4.27 5.68 6.86
N HIS A 35 5.24 6.03 7.73
CA HIS A 35 6.37 5.15 8.01
C HIS A 35 5.97 3.83 8.66
N LYS A 36 4.99 3.86 9.59
CA LYS A 36 4.56 2.67 10.31
C LYS A 36 3.63 1.76 9.51
N ASP A 37 2.64 2.37 8.83
CA ASP A 37 1.50 1.62 8.32
C ASP A 37 1.47 1.54 6.79
N ILE A 38 1.82 2.64 6.10
CA ILE A 38 1.64 2.75 4.65
C ILE A 38 2.89 2.30 3.88
N GLU A 39 4.07 2.69 4.32
CA GLU A 39 5.33 2.35 3.64
C GLU A 39 5.54 0.83 3.52
N PRO A 40 5.27 -0.01 4.54
CA PRO A 40 5.35 -1.47 4.40
C PRO A 40 4.40 -2.02 3.33
N ILE A 41 3.18 -1.47 3.23
CA ILE A 41 2.20 -1.85 2.21
C ILE A 41 2.74 -1.51 0.81
N LEU A 42 3.27 -0.29 0.65
CA LEU A 42 3.82 0.17 -0.63
C LEU A 42 5.04 -0.67 -1.05
N GLN A 43 5.93 -1.00 -0.12
CA GLN A 43 7.08 -1.85 -0.38
C GLN A 43 6.65 -3.21 -0.95
N ARG A 44 5.70 -3.86 -0.31
CA ARG A 44 5.22 -5.18 -0.72
C ARG A 44 4.45 -5.16 -2.04
N SER A 45 3.58 -4.17 -2.23
CA SER A 45 2.54 -4.22 -3.27
C SER A 45 2.74 -3.26 -4.43
N CYS A 46 3.57 -2.22 -4.30
CA CYS A 46 3.64 -1.13 -5.26
C CYS A 46 5.05 -0.87 -5.80
N GLN A 47 6.08 -0.92 -4.94
CA GLN A 47 7.42 -0.46 -5.29
C GLN A 47 8.15 -1.35 -6.30
N SER A 48 7.73 -2.59 -6.51
CA SER A 48 8.27 -3.43 -7.59
C SER A 48 8.12 -2.78 -8.97
N CYS A 49 7.04 -2.00 -9.16
CA CYS A 49 6.75 -1.26 -10.39
C CYS A 49 6.95 0.25 -10.23
N HIS A 50 6.52 0.83 -9.08
CA HIS A 50 6.53 2.27 -8.83
C HIS A 50 7.82 2.72 -8.12
N ARG A 51 8.93 2.72 -8.85
CA ARG A 51 10.27 3.16 -8.45
C ARG A 51 11.04 3.70 -9.64
N ASP A 52 12.16 4.35 -9.39
CA ASP A 52 13.04 4.79 -10.48
C ASP A 52 13.52 3.56 -11.28
N GLY A 53 13.39 3.63 -12.61
CA GLY A 53 13.69 2.51 -13.51
C GLY A 53 12.65 1.39 -13.53
N GLY A 54 11.58 1.50 -12.76
CA GLY A 54 10.45 0.56 -12.76
C GLY A 54 9.43 0.84 -13.87
N ALA A 55 8.44 -0.04 -14.01
CA ALA A 55 7.39 0.07 -15.04
C ALA A 55 6.28 1.09 -14.70
N GLY A 56 6.16 1.49 -13.43
CA GLY A 56 5.15 2.47 -12.99
C GLY A 56 5.50 3.90 -13.40
N PRO A 57 4.51 4.75 -13.69
CA PRO A 57 4.76 6.10 -14.23
C PRO A 57 5.31 7.10 -13.21
N MET A 58 5.22 6.83 -11.92
CA MET A 58 5.76 7.65 -10.85
C MET A 58 6.32 6.78 -9.73
N PRO A 59 7.40 7.18 -9.06
CA PRO A 59 7.93 6.45 -7.91
C PRO A 59 7.02 6.63 -6.69
N LEU A 60 6.87 5.58 -5.89
CA LEU A 60 6.15 5.53 -4.62
C LEU A 60 7.07 4.99 -3.51
N VAL A 61 8.26 5.56 -3.38
CA VAL A 61 9.30 5.08 -2.48
C VAL A 61 9.39 5.92 -1.21
N THR A 62 9.39 7.25 -1.35
CA THR A 62 9.51 8.15 -0.20
C THR A 62 8.19 8.84 0.13
N TYR A 63 8.06 9.33 1.35
CA TYR A 63 6.89 10.11 1.77
C TYR A 63 6.58 11.25 0.80
N GLU A 64 7.61 11.99 0.38
CA GLU A 64 7.48 13.16 -0.51
C GLU A 64 6.98 12.76 -1.91
N GLN A 65 7.29 11.54 -2.35
CA GLN A 65 6.79 10.98 -3.61
C GLN A 65 5.36 10.47 -3.48
N VAL A 66 4.97 9.95 -2.32
CA VAL A 66 3.68 9.27 -2.10
C VAL A 66 2.57 10.22 -1.68
N ALA A 67 2.83 11.13 -0.73
CA ALA A 67 1.81 11.98 -0.12
C ALA A 67 1.00 12.80 -1.14
N PRO A 68 1.58 13.37 -2.22
CA PRO A 68 0.82 14.09 -3.24
C PRO A 68 -0.20 13.21 -3.99
N TYR A 69 0.01 11.90 -4.01
CA TYR A 69 -0.85 10.94 -4.71
C TYR A 69 -1.80 10.17 -3.79
N ALA A 70 -1.87 10.50 -2.50
CA ALA A 70 -2.64 9.75 -1.51
C ALA A 70 -4.10 9.48 -1.92
N GLY A 71 -4.81 10.50 -2.40
CA GLY A 71 -6.19 10.36 -2.88
C GLY A 71 -6.31 9.50 -4.14
N LEU A 72 -5.31 9.55 -5.04
CA LEU A 72 -5.28 8.69 -6.22
C LEU A 72 -4.96 7.25 -5.84
N ILE A 73 -4.07 7.03 -4.89
CA ILE A 73 -3.74 5.70 -4.36
C ILE A 73 -4.99 5.11 -3.71
N GLU A 74 -5.67 5.85 -2.82
CA GLU A 74 -6.95 5.43 -2.21
C GLU A 74 -7.97 5.03 -3.28
N TYR A 75 -8.19 5.89 -4.28
CA TYR A 75 -9.14 5.61 -5.35
C TYR A 75 -8.77 4.36 -6.15
N LYS A 76 -7.52 4.23 -6.57
CA LYS A 76 -7.06 3.13 -7.42
C LYS A 76 -7.05 1.79 -6.69
N THR A 77 -6.64 1.77 -5.42
CA THR A 77 -6.66 0.54 -4.61
C THR A 77 -8.08 0.13 -4.25
N GLY A 78 -8.98 1.10 -4.02
CA GLY A 78 -10.39 0.86 -3.74
C GLY A 78 -11.19 0.29 -4.93
N LEU A 79 -10.64 0.31 -6.16
CA LEU A 79 -11.27 -0.34 -7.32
C LEU A 79 -11.22 -1.86 -7.24
N ARG A 80 -10.27 -2.44 -6.51
CA ARG A 80 -10.10 -3.90 -6.28
C ARG A 80 -9.97 -4.70 -7.57
N ASP A 81 -11.03 -5.41 -7.96
CA ASP A 81 -11.14 -6.28 -9.14
C ASP A 81 -11.57 -5.56 -10.42
N ARG A 82 -11.87 -4.26 -10.32
CA ARG A 82 -12.33 -3.48 -11.46
C ARG A 82 -11.19 -2.98 -12.34
N ALA A 83 -11.50 -2.76 -13.60
CA ALA A 83 -10.53 -2.23 -14.56
C ALA A 83 -9.90 -0.92 -14.06
N GLY A 84 -8.58 -0.84 -14.17
CA GLY A 84 -7.79 0.31 -13.72
C GLY A 84 -7.44 0.31 -12.23
N ALA A 85 -7.74 -0.78 -11.51
CA ALA A 85 -7.29 -0.96 -10.13
C ALA A 85 -5.75 -1.03 -10.02
N MET A 86 -5.26 -0.74 -8.84
CA MET A 86 -3.87 -0.95 -8.44
C MET A 86 -3.85 -1.73 -7.11
N PRO A 87 -2.99 -2.75 -6.98
CA PRO A 87 -2.16 -3.37 -8.02
C PRO A 87 -2.98 -3.88 -9.21
N PRO A 88 -2.41 -3.95 -10.45
CA PRO A 88 -3.18 -4.20 -11.68
C PRO A 88 -3.63 -5.66 -11.85
N TRP A 89 -3.16 -6.56 -11.01
CA TRP A 89 -3.49 -7.97 -11.08
C TRP A 89 -4.41 -8.37 -9.94
N TYR A 90 -5.68 -8.53 -10.27
CA TYR A 90 -6.61 -9.21 -9.38
C TYR A 90 -6.52 -10.72 -9.62
N MET A 91 -6.32 -11.44 -8.53
CA MET A 91 -6.31 -12.91 -8.56
C MET A 91 -7.47 -13.42 -7.72
N GLU A 92 -8.30 -14.28 -8.31
CA GLU A 92 -9.33 -14.99 -7.57
C GLU A 92 -8.67 -16.07 -6.70
N LYS A 93 -8.78 -15.90 -5.38
CA LYS A 93 -8.09 -16.75 -4.39
C LYS A 93 -8.89 -18.00 -4.02
N ASP A 94 -10.20 -18.00 -4.29
CA ASP A 94 -11.12 -19.05 -3.85
C ASP A 94 -11.38 -20.10 -4.91
N ILE A 95 -10.66 -20.07 -6.03
CA ILE A 95 -10.78 -21.03 -7.13
C ILE A 95 -9.60 -22.00 -7.12
N GLY A 96 -9.90 -23.29 -6.87
CA GLY A 96 -8.89 -24.33 -6.85
C GLY A 96 -8.09 -24.38 -5.54
N ILE A 97 -6.85 -24.87 -5.61
CA ILE A 97 -5.97 -25.12 -4.45
C ILE A 97 -4.67 -24.31 -4.54
N GLN A 98 -4.69 -23.17 -5.20
CA GLN A 98 -3.48 -22.43 -5.53
C GLN A 98 -3.27 -21.29 -4.54
N ASP A 99 -2.08 -21.28 -3.95
CA ASP A 99 -1.52 -20.10 -3.30
C ASP A 99 -0.59 -19.41 -4.31
N TYR A 100 -0.83 -18.14 -4.56
CA TYR A 100 0.00 -17.37 -5.49
C TYR A 100 1.24 -16.85 -4.77
N LYS A 101 2.40 -17.16 -5.35
CA LYS A 101 3.67 -16.61 -4.88
C LYS A 101 3.72 -15.11 -5.19
N ASP A 102 4.19 -14.33 -4.21
CA ASP A 102 4.40 -12.89 -4.37
C ASP A 102 3.11 -12.12 -4.78
N ASP A 103 1.96 -12.54 -4.26
CA ASP A 103 0.67 -11.88 -4.49
C ASP A 103 0.68 -10.44 -3.98
N PRO A 104 0.59 -9.42 -4.85
CA PRO A 104 0.62 -8.02 -4.48
C PRO A 104 -0.74 -7.48 -4.00
N SER A 105 -1.78 -8.29 -3.97
CA SER A 105 -3.11 -7.81 -3.61
C SER A 105 -3.18 -7.31 -2.17
N LEU A 106 -4.08 -6.37 -1.92
CA LEU A 106 -4.25 -5.71 -0.63
C LEU A 106 -5.38 -6.38 0.17
N SER A 107 -5.18 -6.55 1.47
CA SER A 107 -6.23 -6.97 2.38
C SER A 107 -7.24 -5.84 2.66
N ASP A 108 -8.36 -6.17 3.29
CA ASP A 108 -9.36 -5.18 3.69
C ASP A 108 -8.81 -4.20 4.72
N GLU A 109 -7.96 -4.67 5.62
CA GLU A 109 -7.28 -3.87 6.64
C GLU A 109 -6.28 -2.89 6.01
N GLU A 110 -5.52 -3.34 5.01
CA GLU A 110 -4.57 -2.49 4.29
C GLU A 110 -5.29 -1.42 3.46
N LEU A 111 -6.40 -1.76 2.83
CA LEU A 111 -7.26 -0.79 2.15
C LEU A 111 -7.84 0.24 3.11
N ALA A 112 -8.27 -0.20 4.30
CA ALA A 112 -8.76 0.70 5.35
C ALA A 112 -7.66 1.61 5.88
N ALA A 113 -6.43 1.11 6.06
CA ALA A 113 -5.28 1.90 6.47
C ALA A 113 -4.95 2.98 5.43
N ILE A 114 -4.87 2.62 4.15
CA ILE A 114 -4.63 3.57 3.04
C ILE A 114 -5.70 4.67 3.03
N SER A 115 -6.98 4.28 3.14
CA SER A 115 -8.10 5.22 3.13
C SER A 115 -8.06 6.16 4.35
N THR A 116 -7.78 5.62 5.54
CA THR A 116 -7.66 6.41 6.77
C THR A 116 -6.52 7.40 6.65
N TRP A 117 -5.34 6.97 6.23
CA TRP A 117 -4.18 7.81 6.05
C TRP A 117 -4.41 8.94 5.03
N ALA A 118 -4.98 8.59 3.86
CA ALA A 118 -5.26 9.57 2.81
C ALA A 118 -6.24 10.66 3.26
N ARG A 119 -7.23 10.31 4.09
CA ARG A 119 -8.28 11.23 4.57
C ARG A 119 -7.89 12.00 5.82
N SER A 120 -6.92 11.53 6.60
CA SER A 120 -6.45 12.21 7.82
C SER A 120 -5.37 13.26 7.58
N GLY A 121 -5.05 13.57 6.31
CA GLY A 121 -4.04 14.57 5.98
C GLY A 121 -2.63 14.00 5.81
N THR A 122 -2.53 12.71 5.54
CA THR A 122 -1.28 12.01 5.23
C THR A 122 -0.18 12.15 6.30
N PRO A 123 -0.44 11.83 7.58
CA PRO A 123 0.58 11.98 8.62
C PRO A 123 1.83 11.15 8.29
N LYS A 124 3.01 11.78 8.44
CA LYS A 124 4.29 11.14 8.08
C LYS A 124 4.71 10.07 9.08
N GLY A 125 4.48 10.31 10.37
CA GLY A 125 4.95 9.45 11.45
C GLY A 125 6.44 9.63 11.76
N ASP A 126 6.93 8.80 12.69
CA ASP A 126 8.34 8.79 13.08
C ASP A 126 9.15 7.94 12.08
N ILE A 127 10.29 8.45 11.65
CA ILE A 127 11.23 7.73 10.77
C ILE A 127 11.78 6.46 11.43
N ALA A 128 11.76 6.38 12.75
CA ALA A 128 12.18 5.18 13.48
C ALA A 128 11.24 3.98 13.26
N ASP A 129 10.01 4.23 12.83
CA ASP A 129 9.03 3.19 12.48
C ASP A 129 9.14 2.73 11.01
N ALA A 130 9.99 3.39 10.20
CA ALA A 130 10.16 3.05 8.80
C ALA A 130 10.77 1.64 8.64
N PRO A 131 10.26 0.84 7.70
CA PRO A 131 10.90 -0.42 7.35
C PRO A 131 12.25 -0.17 6.65
N GLU A 132 13.12 -1.17 6.67
CA GLU A 132 14.35 -1.11 5.88
C GLU A 132 14.02 -0.89 4.39
N PRO A 133 14.71 0.02 3.70
CA PRO A 133 14.48 0.26 2.28
C PRO A 133 14.72 -0.98 1.43
N LEU A 134 13.87 -1.20 0.43
CA LEU A 134 14.09 -2.27 -0.54
C LEU A 134 15.27 -1.95 -1.44
N VAL A 135 16.10 -2.97 -1.66
CA VAL A 135 17.18 -2.92 -2.63
C VAL A 135 16.76 -3.69 -3.88
N PHE A 136 16.73 -3.01 -5.01
CA PHE A 136 16.40 -3.62 -6.30
C PHE A 136 17.68 -3.84 -7.11
N ASP A 137 17.93 -5.07 -7.53
CA ASP A 137 19.04 -5.38 -8.42
C ASP A 137 18.60 -5.29 -9.88
N ASP A 138 18.78 -4.12 -10.45
CA ASP A 138 18.46 -3.86 -11.86
C ASP A 138 19.57 -4.32 -12.81
N SER A 139 20.68 -4.87 -12.30
CA SER A 139 21.74 -5.47 -13.10
C SER A 139 21.33 -6.84 -13.66
N ILE A 140 20.35 -7.50 -13.03
CA ILE A 140 19.83 -8.79 -13.48
C ILE A 140 18.93 -8.56 -14.71
N LYS A 141 19.52 -8.69 -15.87
CA LYS A 141 18.82 -8.55 -17.15
C LYS A 141 17.83 -9.71 -17.41
N TRP A 142 18.16 -10.90 -16.96
CA TRP A 142 17.39 -12.11 -17.19
C TRP A 142 17.10 -12.85 -15.89
N ARG A 143 15.83 -12.90 -15.47
CA ARG A 143 15.44 -13.56 -14.20
C ARG A 143 15.52 -15.09 -14.25
N ALA A 144 15.42 -15.67 -15.44
CA ALA A 144 15.47 -17.12 -15.65
C ALA A 144 16.90 -17.65 -15.98
N GLY A 145 17.91 -16.81 -15.90
CA GLY A 145 19.28 -17.10 -16.33
C GLY A 145 19.58 -16.55 -17.71
N GLU A 146 20.84 -16.68 -18.16
CA GLU A 146 21.26 -16.23 -19.49
C GLU A 146 20.46 -16.98 -20.56
N PRO A 147 19.81 -16.29 -21.50
CA PRO A 147 19.07 -16.95 -22.59
C PRO A 147 20.04 -17.52 -23.65
N ASP A 148 19.65 -18.62 -24.26
CA ASP A 148 20.42 -19.21 -25.35
C ASP A 148 20.44 -18.32 -26.60
N LEU A 149 19.42 -17.51 -26.80
CA LEU A 149 19.30 -16.60 -27.91
C LEU A 149 18.51 -15.35 -27.51
N VAL A 150 19.01 -14.18 -27.86
CA VAL A 150 18.30 -12.91 -27.75
C VAL A 150 17.95 -12.41 -29.15
N VAL A 151 16.65 -12.31 -29.44
CA VAL A 151 16.17 -11.71 -30.69
C VAL A 151 15.89 -10.23 -30.41
N VAL A 152 16.64 -9.35 -31.06
CA VAL A 152 16.49 -7.90 -30.92
C VAL A 152 15.75 -7.39 -32.13
N MET A 153 14.74 -6.58 -31.91
CA MET A 153 14.01 -5.84 -32.93
C MET A 153 14.52 -4.40 -33.03
N ASP A 154 14.26 -3.76 -34.15
CA ASP A 154 14.54 -2.33 -34.33
C ASP A 154 13.69 -1.47 -33.37
N ASP A 155 14.22 -0.32 -32.99
CA ASP A 155 13.51 0.64 -32.16
C ASP A 155 12.27 1.17 -32.86
N ILE A 156 11.12 1.11 -32.17
CA ILE A 156 9.86 1.65 -32.67
C ILE A 156 9.50 2.90 -31.86
N THR A 157 9.36 4.02 -32.53
CA THR A 157 8.90 5.26 -31.91
C THR A 157 7.37 5.41 -32.08
N LYS A 158 6.64 5.37 -30.96
CA LYS A 158 5.21 5.69 -30.93
C LYS A 158 5.00 7.12 -30.44
N LEU A 159 4.35 7.93 -31.23
CA LEU A 159 4.02 9.31 -30.85
C LEU A 159 2.81 9.33 -29.90
N ALA A 160 2.81 10.25 -28.95
CA ALA A 160 1.67 10.46 -28.06
C ALA A 160 0.41 10.80 -28.87
N GLY A 161 -0.73 10.20 -28.49
CA GLY A 161 -2.03 10.43 -29.14
C GLY A 161 -2.25 9.66 -30.44
N THR A 162 -1.30 8.83 -30.90
CA THR A 162 -1.54 7.92 -32.02
C THR A 162 -2.31 6.69 -31.58
N PRO A 163 -3.17 6.10 -32.44
CA PRO A 163 -3.85 4.84 -32.15
C PRO A 163 -2.87 3.70 -31.84
N ASP A 164 -3.34 2.68 -31.15
CA ASP A 164 -2.55 1.47 -30.94
C ASP A 164 -2.15 0.88 -32.29
N TRP A 165 -0.90 0.45 -32.36
CA TRP A 165 -0.36 -0.16 -33.57
C TRP A 165 -0.23 -1.67 -33.35
N TRP A 166 -0.70 -2.40 -34.34
CA TRP A 166 -0.58 -3.86 -34.44
C TRP A 166 0.12 -4.18 -35.74
N GLY A 167 1.22 -4.90 -35.69
CA GLY A 167 1.98 -5.28 -36.88
C GLY A 167 2.93 -6.43 -36.60
N GLU A 168 3.36 -7.08 -37.66
CA GLU A 168 4.41 -8.08 -37.61
C GLU A 168 5.76 -7.35 -37.57
N ILE A 169 6.61 -7.77 -36.64
CA ILE A 169 7.98 -7.29 -36.53
C ILE A 169 8.89 -8.40 -37.04
N PRO A 170 9.52 -8.23 -38.19
CA PRO A 170 10.43 -9.23 -38.70
C PRO A 170 11.64 -9.34 -37.76
N SER A 171 11.92 -10.54 -37.30
CA SER A 171 13.15 -10.85 -36.57
C SER A 171 14.20 -11.38 -37.53
N ALA A 172 15.46 -11.23 -37.15
CA ALA A 172 16.53 -11.95 -37.85
C ALA A 172 16.32 -13.47 -37.72
N PRO A 173 16.74 -14.26 -38.71
CA PRO A 173 16.69 -15.71 -38.62
C PRO A 173 17.40 -16.20 -37.36
N THR A 174 16.76 -17.04 -36.59
CA THR A 174 17.31 -17.54 -35.32
C THR A 174 18.45 -18.54 -35.49
N GLY A 175 18.55 -19.17 -36.64
CA GLY A 175 19.48 -20.27 -36.87
C GLY A 175 19.17 -21.55 -36.09
N LEU A 176 18.09 -21.55 -35.31
CA LEU A 176 17.67 -22.75 -34.59
C LEU A 176 17.05 -23.75 -35.57
N THR A 177 17.49 -24.99 -35.50
CA THR A 177 16.89 -26.14 -36.17
C THR A 177 16.16 -26.97 -35.14
N GLU A 178 15.02 -27.55 -35.49
CA GLU A 178 14.27 -28.47 -34.64
C GLU A 178 15.12 -29.69 -34.24
#